data_904d7eea1b486051108b69a36f139ca8
#
_entry.id   904d7eea1b486051108b69a36f139ca8
#
_cell.length_a   1.000
_cell.length_b   1.000
_cell.length_c   1.000
_cell.angle_alpha   90.00
_cell.angle_beta   90.00
_cell.angle_gamma   90.00
#
_symmetry.space_group_name_H-M   'P 1'
#
loop_
_entity.id
_entity.type
_entity.pdbx_description
1 polymer ?
#
loop_
_entity_poly.entity_id
_entity_poly.type
_entity_poly.pdbx_seq_one_letter_code
_entity_poly.pdbx_strand_id
1 'polypeptide(L)'
;CEQAGLKPVEDPTNDVDGPWRAADGSPLRRSALRHRAIPALASALGMDPVPALARTAALCAADDDALAQWARALADPATLGEGHDSEKARPSLAVSDLLGAPRAVRTRALREAARSGGIRALSSAHVDALDDLVVAWRGQGPIDLPGGSASRVGRGANARISFVAREVGDPTAPDPA
;
A
#
# COMPACT_ATOMS: atom_id res chain seq x y z
N CYS A 1 31.40 -11.38 -5.70
CA CYS A 1 32.18 -10.94 -4.52
C CYS A 1 33.67 -11.21 -4.71
N GLU A 2 34.11 -12.42 -5.11
CA GLU A 2 35.54 -12.75 -5.31
C GLU A 2 36.23 -11.87 -6.34
N GLN A 3 35.60 -11.59 -7.48
CA GLN A 3 36.13 -10.69 -8.53
C GLN A 3 36.27 -9.22 -8.05
N ALA A 4 35.55 -8.84 -7.01
CA ALA A 4 35.64 -7.51 -6.40
C ALA A 4 36.50 -7.47 -5.13
N GLY A 5 37.18 -8.56 -4.78
CA GLY A 5 38.01 -8.66 -3.58
C GLY A 5 37.25 -8.57 -2.25
N LEU A 6 35.91 -8.74 -2.28
CA LEU A 6 35.07 -8.67 -1.09
C LEU A 6 34.99 -10.05 -0.43
N LYS A 7 35.27 -10.10 0.87
CA LYS A 7 35.02 -11.29 1.70
C LYS A 7 33.59 -11.25 2.20
N PRO A 8 32.69 -12.16 1.75
CA PRO A 8 31.34 -12.21 2.31
C PRO A 8 31.39 -12.62 3.77
N VAL A 9 30.57 -11.96 4.58
CA VAL A 9 30.32 -12.38 5.96
C VAL A 9 29.24 -13.46 5.91
N GLU A 10 29.51 -14.62 6.52
CA GLU A 10 28.48 -15.64 6.71
C GLU A 10 27.54 -15.18 7.82
N ASP A 11 26.30 -14.84 7.42
CA ASP A 11 25.25 -14.45 8.34
C ASP A 11 24.47 -15.71 8.79
N PRO A 12 24.49 -16.04 10.09
CA PRO A 12 23.78 -17.22 10.62
C PRO A 12 22.27 -17.21 10.35
N THR A 13 21.67 -16.06 10.05
CA THR A 13 20.25 -15.98 9.70
C THR A 13 19.94 -16.58 8.33
N ASN A 14 20.96 -16.82 7.51
CA ASN A 14 20.82 -17.49 6.21
C ASN A 14 20.78 -19.02 6.34
N ASP A 15 21.15 -19.57 7.47
CA ASP A 15 21.12 -21.00 7.72
C ASP A 15 19.71 -21.48 8.06
N VAL A 16 19.30 -22.61 7.46
CA VAL A 16 17.99 -23.25 7.71
C VAL A 16 17.87 -23.73 9.17
N ASP A 17 18.96 -24.26 9.69
CA ASP A 17 19.04 -24.82 11.04
C ASP A 17 19.72 -23.86 12.02
N GLY A 18 19.95 -22.61 11.60
CA GLY A 18 20.53 -21.58 12.43
C GLY A 18 19.70 -21.27 13.69
N PRO A 19 20.27 -20.52 14.65
CA PRO A 19 19.61 -20.27 15.94
C PRO A 19 18.40 -19.34 15.83
N TRP A 20 18.24 -18.65 14.71
CA TRP A 20 17.17 -17.68 14.51
C TRP A 20 15.89 -18.34 14.00
N ARG A 21 14.78 -18.05 14.70
CA ARG A 21 13.45 -18.56 14.39
C ARG A 21 12.45 -17.41 14.29
N ALA A 22 11.34 -17.64 13.58
CA ALA A 22 10.16 -16.78 13.65
C ALA A 22 9.53 -16.85 15.04
N ALA A 23 8.63 -15.92 15.37
CA ALA A 23 7.97 -15.85 16.67
C ALA A 23 7.19 -17.13 17.03
N ASP A 24 6.75 -17.90 16.03
CA ASP A 24 6.06 -19.18 16.16
C ASP A 24 7.01 -20.39 16.24
N GLY A 25 8.33 -20.17 16.34
CA GLY A 25 9.36 -21.21 16.38
C GLY A 25 9.70 -21.83 15.02
N SER A 26 9.03 -21.45 13.94
CA SER A 26 9.32 -21.93 12.59
C SER A 26 10.65 -21.35 12.06
N PRO A 27 11.28 -22.00 11.05
CA PRO A 27 12.42 -21.41 10.35
C PRO A 27 12.07 -20.05 9.77
N LEU A 28 13.04 -19.13 9.68
CA LEU A 28 12.83 -17.85 9.02
C LEU A 28 12.34 -18.08 7.58
N ARG A 29 11.26 -17.40 7.19
CA ARG A 29 10.59 -17.59 5.88
C ARG A 29 11.55 -17.50 4.71
N ARG A 30 12.49 -16.55 4.76
CA ARG A 30 13.50 -16.38 3.71
C ARG A 30 14.42 -17.60 3.61
N SER A 31 14.88 -18.13 4.74
CA SER A 31 15.75 -19.30 4.80
C SER A 31 14.99 -20.55 4.36
N ALA A 32 13.77 -20.77 4.84
CA ALA A 32 12.90 -21.88 4.42
C ALA A 32 12.61 -21.85 2.90
N LEU A 33 12.35 -20.67 2.33
CA LEU A 33 12.13 -20.50 0.90
C LEU A 33 13.37 -20.94 0.09
N ARG A 34 14.55 -20.43 0.46
CA ARG A 34 15.80 -20.69 -0.26
C ARG A 34 16.23 -22.16 -0.18
N HIS A 35 16.12 -22.77 1.00
CA HIS A 35 16.71 -24.07 1.25
C HIS A 35 15.73 -25.25 1.15
N ARG A 36 14.42 -24.97 1.15
CA ARG A 36 13.38 -26.01 1.09
C ARG A 36 12.44 -25.84 -0.10
N ALA A 37 11.78 -24.67 -0.21
CA ALA A 37 10.73 -24.50 -1.21
C ALA A 37 11.28 -24.43 -2.65
N ILE A 38 12.31 -23.62 -2.89
CA ILE A 38 12.91 -23.49 -4.23
C ILE A 38 13.52 -24.84 -4.71
N PRO A 39 14.32 -25.57 -3.91
CA PRO A 39 14.81 -26.90 -4.32
C PRO A 39 13.70 -27.93 -4.55
N ALA A 40 12.65 -27.93 -3.71
CA ALA A 40 11.51 -28.82 -3.93
C ALA A 40 10.78 -28.50 -5.24
N LEU A 41 10.60 -27.23 -5.55
CA LEU A 41 10.00 -26.77 -6.80
C LEU A 41 10.87 -27.14 -8.01
N ALA A 42 12.19 -26.96 -7.92
CA ALA A 42 13.14 -27.33 -8.96
C ALA A 42 13.09 -28.84 -9.22
N SER A 43 13.04 -29.66 -8.18
CA SER A 43 12.89 -31.12 -8.29
C SER A 43 11.58 -31.53 -8.96
N ALA A 44 10.46 -30.89 -8.57
CA ALA A 44 9.15 -31.19 -9.13
C ALA A 44 9.01 -30.78 -10.60
N LEU A 45 9.66 -29.69 -11.02
CA LEU A 45 9.63 -29.19 -12.39
C LEU A 45 10.71 -29.75 -13.29
N GLY A 46 11.72 -30.41 -12.73
CA GLY A 46 12.89 -30.90 -13.49
C GLY A 46 13.78 -29.78 -14.03
N MET A 47 13.66 -28.55 -13.54
CA MET A 47 14.42 -27.39 -13.98
C MET A 47 14.56 -26.35 -12.87
N ASP A 48 15.57 -25.44 -12.98
CA ASP A 48 15.72 -24.32 -12.06
C ASP A 48 14.60 -23.27 -12.28
N PRO A 49 13.70 -23.02 -11.30
CA PRO A 49 12.63 -22.04 -11.40
C PRO A 49 13.10 -20.61 -11.17
N VAL A 50 14.28 -20.39 -10.59
CA VAL A 50 14.75 -19.05 -10.16
C VAL A 50 14.82 -18.05 -11.30
N PRO A 51 15.38 -18.38 -12.51
CA PRO A 51 15.41 -17.41 -13.60
C PRO A 51 14.02 -17.02 -14.11
N ALA A 52 13.05 -17.92 -14.11
CA ALA A 52 11.69 -17.64 -14.53
C ALA A 52 10.97 -16.77 -13.50
N LEU A 53 11.09 -17.10 -12.23
CA LEU A 53 10.53 -16.29 -11.11
C LEU A 53 11.14 -14.89 -11.08
N ALA A 54 12.45 -14.75 -11.30
CA ALA A 54 13.13 -13.46 -11.33
C ALA A 54 12.62 -12.59 -12.49
N ARG A 55 12.42 -13.15 -13.69
CA ARG A 55 11.83 -12.41 -14.83
C ARG A 55 10.40 -11.96 -14.53
N THR A 56 9.58 -12.86 -13.98
CA THR A 56 8.20 -12.52 -13.59
C THR A 56 8.18 -11.41 -12.53
N ALA A 57 9.04 -11.49 -11.52
CA ALA A 57 9.15 -10.48 -10.49
C ALA A 57 9.57 -9.11 -11.07
N ALA A 58 10.50 -9.10 -12.03
CA ALA A 58 10.93 -7.86 -12.70
C ALA A 58 9.80 -7.23 -13.53
N LEU A 59 9.01 -8.04 -14.25
CA LEU A 59 7.84 -7.55 -14.99
C LEU A 59 6.77 -6.99 -14.04
N CYS A 60 6.44 -7.73 -12.98
CA CYS A 60 5.47 -7.25 -11.97
C CYS A 60 5.94 -5.96 -11.28
N ALA A 61 7.23 -5.80 -11.03
CA ALA A 61 7.78 -4.58 -10.45
C ALA A 61 7.63 -3.39 -11.42
N ALA A 62 7.91 -3.57 -12.70
CA ALA A 62 7.73 -2.53 -13.70
C ALA A 62 6.26 -2.12 -13.87
N ASP A 63 5.34 -3.10 -13.86
CA ASP A 63 3.89 -2.84 -13.90
C ASP A 63 3.43 -2.09 -12.64
N ASP A 64 3.91 -2.49 -11.47
CA ASP A 64 3.58 -1.84 -10.20
C ASP A 64 4.07 -0.38 -10.17
N ASP A 65 5.28 -0.12 -10.65
CA ASP A 65 5.85 1.22 -10.76
C ASP A 65 5.01 2.12 -11.70
N ALA A 66 4.59 1.60 -12.85
CA ALA A 66 3.75 2.33 -13.81
C ALA A 66 2.38 2.67 -13.21
N LEU A 67 1.73 1.69 -12.56
CA LEU A 67 0.46 1.90 -11.89
C LEU A 67 0.56 2.86 -10.70
N ALA A 68 1.67 2.82 -9.97
CA ALA A 68 1.93 3.73 -8.87
C ALA A 68 2.17 5.17 -9.35
N GLN A 69 2.86 5.36 -10.48
CA GLN A 69 3.03 6.68 -11.10
C GLN A 69 1.68 7.26 -11.55
N TRP A 70 0.85 6.47 -12.21
CA TRP A 70 -0.50 6.90 -12.62
C TRP A 70 -1.37 7.25 -11.41
N ALA A 71 -1.35 6.42 -10.36
CA ALA A 71 -2.10 6.69 -9.14
C ALA A 71 -1.65 7.98 -8.44
N ARG A 72 -0.34 8.27 -8.41
CA ARG A 72 0.18 9.53 -7.88
C ARG A 72 -0.27 10.73 -8.69
N ALA A 73 -0.30 10.64 -10.02
CA ALA A 73 -0.79 11.72 -10.88
C ALA A 73 -2.27 12.04 -10.59
N LEU A 74 -3.10 11.04 -10.26
CA LEU A 74 -4.49 11.28 -9.82
C LEU A 74 -4.58 11.90 -8.43
N ALA A 75 -3.59 11.66 -7.57
CA ALA A 75 -3.57 12.14 -6.19
C ALA A 75 -2.78 13.45 -6.01
N ASP A 76 -2.19 13.98 -7.08
CA ASP A 76 -1.40 15.19 -7.02
C ASP A 76 -2.28 16.42 -6.75
N PRO A 77 -2.02 17.19 -5.67
CA PRO A 77 -2.73 18.42 -5.38
C PRO A 77 -2.69 19.46 -6.51
N ALA A 78 -1.62 19.47 -7.33
CA ALA A 78 -1.48 20.38 -8.46
C ALA A 78 -2.48 20.09 -9.60
N THR A 79 -2.92 18.83 -9.76
CA THR A 79 -3.98 18.45 -10.70
C THR A 79 -5.37 18.67 -10.12
N LEU A 80 -5.48 18.88 -8.82
CA LEU A 80 -6.73 19.03 -8.09
C LEU A 80 -7.23 20.48 -8.04
N GLY A 81 -6.62 21.38 -8.82
CA GLY A 81 -7.00 22.77 -9.04
C GLY A 81 -7.72 23.39 -7.87
N GLU A 82 -7.01 24.32 -7.18
CA GLU A 82 -7.62 25.39 -6.45
C GLU A 82 -7.65 25.48 -4.95
N GLY A 83 -7.44 26.69 -4.55
CA GLY A 83 -7.72 27.26 -3.25
C GLY A 83 -6.45 27.56 -2.46
N HIS A 84 -5.94 28.76 -2.67
CA HIS A 84 -4.82 29.39 -1.98
C HIS A 84 -5.14 29.73 -0.51
N ASP A 85 -5.64 28.75 0.26
CA ASP A 85 -5.63 28.84 1.72
C ASP A 85 -5.05 27.58 2.30
N SER A 86 -3.72 27.56 2.34
CA SER A 86 -2.87 26.39 2.35
C SER A 86 -2.45 25.90 3.72
N GLU A 87 -3.19 26.10 4.78
CA GLU A 87 -2.76 25.55 6.08
C GLU A 87 -3.52 24.31 6.55
N LYS A 88 -4.58 23.90 5.83
CA LYS A 88 -5.35 22.69 6.15
C LYS A 88 -6.00 22.03 4.93
N ALA A 89 -5.36 22.03 3.76
CA ALA A 89 -5.91 21.34 2.61
C ALA A 89 -5.96 19.82 2.86
N ARG A 90 -7.15 19.33 3.19
CA ARG A 90 -7.39 17.91 3.38
C ARG A 90 -7.24 17.18 2.04
N PRO A 91 -6.51 16.05 1.99
CA PRO A 91 -6.40 15.28 0.76
C PRO A 91 -7.79 14.94 0.23
N SER A 92 -8.04 15.24 -1.02
CA SER A 92 -9.31 14.90 -1.66
C SER A 92 -9.10 14.55 -3.12
N LEU A 93 -9.88 13.61 -3.64
CA LEU A 93 -9.78 13.09 -5.01
C LEU A 93 -11.09 13.35 -5.75
N ALA A 94 -11.03 13.83 -6.99
CA ALA A 94 -12.22 14.00 -7.82
C ALA A 94 -12.78 12.63 -8.20
N VAL A 95 -14.07 12.45 -8.00
CA VAL A 95 -14.76 11.18 -8.32
C VAL A 95 -14.76 10.92 -9.83
N SER A 96 -14.87 11.98 -10.66
CA SER A 96 -14.78 11.89 -12.13
C SER A 96 -13.49 11.21 -12.58
N ASP A 97 -12.35 11.63 -12.02
CA ASP A 97 -11.03 11.15 -12.41
C ASP A 97 -10.83 9.69 -11.94
N LEU A 98 -11.32 9.41 -10.73
CA LEU A 98 -11.31 8.05 -10.18
C LEU A 98 -12.17 7.10 -11.00
N LEU A 99 -13.35 7.51 -11.48
CA LEU A 99 -14.22 6.69 -12.33
C LEU A 99 -13.59 6.42 -13.71
N GLY A 100 -12.81 7.36 -14.25
CA GLY A 100 -12.06 7.20 -15.50
C GLY A 100 -10.86 6.26 -15.39
N ALA A 101 -10.40 5.95 -14.17
CA ALA A 101 -9.22 5.13 -13.95
C ALA A 101 -9.58 3.65 -13.73
N PRO A 102 -8.72 2.71 -14.21
CA PRO A 102 -8.86 1.30 -13.85
C PRO A 102 -8.82 1.10 -12.33
N ARG A 103 -9.53 0.06 -11.84
CA ARG A 103 -9.60 -0.24 -10.38
C ARG A 103 -8.23 -0.31 -9.73
N ALA A 104 -7.24 -0.92 -10.39
CA ALA A 104 -5.88 -1.02 -9.86
C ALA A 104 -5.22 0.34 -9.60
N VAL A 105 -5.47 1.32 -10.44
CA VAL A 105 -4.97 2.70 -10.29
C VAL A 105 -5.80 3.46 -9.26
N ARG A 106 -7.12 3.38 -9.36
CA ARG A 106 -8.08 4.04 -8.46
C ARG A 106 -7.85 3.66 -7.00
N THR A 107 -7.74 2.37 -6.71
CA THR A 107 -7.51 1.89 -5.34
C THR A 107 -6.13 2.28 -4.80
N ARG A 108 -5.10 2.39 -5.65
CA ARG A 108 -3.80 2.95 -5.26
C ARG A 108 -3.89 4.44 -4.94
N ALA A 109 -4.57 5.22 -5.77
CA ALA A 109 -4.76 6.66 -5.55
C ALA A 109 -5.52 6.93 -4.25
N LEU A 110 -6.60 6.18 -3.97
CA LEU A 110 -7.35 6.26 -2.72
C LEU A 110 -6.48 5.94 -1.50
N ARG A 111 -5.64 4.91 -1.59
CA ARG A 111 -4.70 4.52 -0.54
C ARG A 111 -3.62 5.58 -0.30
N GLU A 112 -3.11 6.17 -1.37
CA GLU A 112 -2.11 7.24 -1.30
C GLU A 112 -2.68 8.52 -0.68
N ALA A 113 -3.88 8.95 -1.09
CA ALA A 113 -4.55 10.10 -0.52
C ALA A 113 -4.90 9.89 0.97
N ALA A 114 -5.35 8.69 1.36
CA ALA A 114 -5.56 8.36 2.76
C ALA A 114 -4.26 8.47 3.57
N ARG A 115 -3.16 7.95 3.04
CA ARG A 115 -1.83 8.01 3.67
C ARG A 115 -1.34 9.45 3.84
N SER A 116 -1.50 10.28 2.81
CA SER A 116 -1.16 11.72 2.85
C SER A 116 -2.02 12.47 3.88
N GLY A 117 -3.26 12.02 4.10
CA GLY A 117 -4.15 12.50 5.14
C GLY A 117 -3.87 11.94 6.55
N GLY A 118 -2.78 11.20 6.75
CA GLY A 118 -2.41 10.64 8.05
C GLY A 118 -3.08 9.31 8.39
N ILE A 119 -3.91 8.75 7.50
CA ILE A 119 -4.61 7.48 7.70
C ILE A 119 -3.72 6.35 7.19
N ARG A 120 -3.31 5.43 8.06
CA ARG A 120 -2.36 4.36 7.79
C ARG A 120 -2.99 2.99 8.04
N ALA A 121 -2.31 1.94 7.61
CA ALA A 121 -2.69 0.54 7.86
C ALA A 121 -4.07 0.14 7.30
N LEU A 122 -4.42 0.60 6.10
CA LEU A 122 -5.64 0.19 5.41
C LEU A 122 -5.59 -1.30 5.02
N SER A 123 -6.57 -2.07 5.48
CA SER A 123 -6.83 -3.44 5.01
C SER A 123 -7.43 -3.45 3.60
N SER A 124 -7.52 -4.62 2.96
CA SER A 124 -8.24 -4.79 1.71
C SER A 124 -9.71 -4.36 1.83
N ALA A 125 -10.38 -4.72 2.92
CA ALA A 125 -11.77 -4.35 3.17
C ALA A 125 -11.97 -2.82 3.24
N HIS A 126 -11.03 -2.09 3.87
CA HIS A 126 -11.07 -0.61 3.87
C HIS A 126 -10.93 -0.04 2.46
N VAL A 127 -10.05 -0.63 1.64
CA VAL A 127 -9.85 -0.18 0.26
C VAL A 127 -11.06 -0.49 -0.61
N ASP A 128 -11.70 -1.63 -0.42
CA ASP A 128 -12.94 -1.99 -1.11
C ASP A 128 -14.08 -1.02 -0.74
N ALA A 129 -14.21 -0.69 0.55
CA ALA A 129 -15.19 0.30 1.01
C ALA A 129 -14.93 1.71 0.44
N LEU A 130 -13.66 2.11 0.32
CA LEU A 130 -13.28 3.36 -0.36
C LEU A 130 -13.63 3.34 -1.84
N ASP A 131 -13.40 2.22 -2.53
CA ASP A 131 -13.76 2.03 -3.94
C ASP A 131 -15.28 2.12 -4.13
N ASP A 132 -16.06 1.56 -3.21
CA ASP A 132 -17.53 1.61 -3.22
C ASP A 132 -18.07 3.05 -3.07
N LEU A 133 -17.38 3.94 -2.35
CA LEU A 133 -17.74 5.37 -2.34
C LEU A 133 -17.64 6.00 -3.73
N VAL A 134 -16.81 5.45 -4.60
CA VAL A 134 -16.63 5.95 -5.98
C VAL A 134 -17.63 5.30 -6.91
N VAL A 135 -17.67 3.96 -6.97
CA VAL A 135 -18.38 3.20 -8.02
C VAL A 135 -19.78 2.76 -7.63
N ALA A 136 -20.08 2.63 -6.34
CA ALA A 136 -21.36 2.12 -5.80
C ALA A 136 -22.01 3.12 -4.84
N TRP A 137 -21.89 4.40 -5.11
CA TRP A 137 -22.47 5.45 -4.27
C TRP A 137 -24.00 5.37 -4.19
N ARG A 138 -24.54 5.28 -2.99
CA ARG A 138 -25.99 5.22 -2.69
C ARG A 138 -26.42 6.28 -1.67
N GLY A 139 -25.57 7.29 -1.39
CA GLY A 139 -25.81 8.25 -0.33
C GLY A 139 -25.33 7.80 1.05
N GLN A 140 -24.46 6.77 1.11
CA GLN A 140 -23.87 6.31 2.37
C GLN A 140 -23.05 7.43 3.02
N GLY A 141 -23.07 7.45 4.36
CA GLY A 141 -22.31 8.36 5.17
C GLY A 141 -20.80 8.11 5.13
N PRO A 142 -20.05 8.80 5.99
CA PRO A 142 -18.61 8.54 6.14
C PRO A 142 -18.34 7.08 6.50
N ILE A 143 -17.23 6.54 6.00
CA ILE A 143 -16.70 5.24 6.41
C ILE A 143 -15.58 5.43 7.40
N ASP A 144 -15.55 4.61 8.44
CA ASP A 144 -14.47 4.59 9.41
C ASP A 144 -13.24 3.89 8.86
N LEU A 145 -12.08 4.49 9.12
CA LEU A 145 -10.76 4.00 8.74
C LEU A 145 -9.83 4.00 9.96
N PRO A 146 -8.77 3.20 9.99
CA PRO A 146 -7.78 3.23 11.04
C PRO A 146 -7.13 4.62 11.18
N GLY A 147 -7.46 5.33 12.26
CA GLY A 147 -6.96 6.68 12.52
C GLY A 147 -7.71 7.81 11.80
N GLY A 148 -8.93 7.55 11.27
CA GLY A 148 -9.70 8.61 10.61
C GLY A 148 -10.98 8.12 9.94
N SER A 149 -11.44 8.88 8.97
CA SER A 149 -12.61 8.54 8.16
C SER A 149 -12.46 9.05 6.73
N ALA A 150 -13.26 8.52 5.82
CA ALA A 150 -13.41 9.03 4.48
C ALA A 150 -14.88 9.21 4.13
N SER A 151 -15.18 10.20 3.30
CA SER A 151 -16.55 10.47 2.84
C SER A 151 -16.55 10.97 1.40
N ARG A 152 -17.64 10.70 0.70
CA ARG A 152 -17.92 11.37 -0.57
C ARG A 152 -18.69 12.65 -0.30
N VAL A 153 -18.13 13.78 -0.74
CA VAL A 153 -18.69 15.11 -0.60
C VAL A 153 -18.98 15.71 -1.97
N GLY A 154 -19.91 16.64 -2.04
CA GLY A 154 -20.34 17.24 -3.30
C GLY A 154 -21.24 16.32 -4.14
N ARG A 155 -21.61 16.78 -5.34
CA ARG A 155 -22.50 16.06 -6.27
C ARG A 155 -22.05 16.30 -7.72
N GLY A 156 -22.41 15.38 -8.62
CA GLY A 156 -22.09 15.47 -10.05
C GLY A 156 -20.59 15.62 -10.28
N ALA A 157 -20.20 16.57 -11.12
CA ALA A 157 -18.80 16.82 -11.47
C ALA A 157 -17.94 17.33 -10.27
N ASN A 158 -18.58 17.89 -9.25
CA ASN A 158 -17.91 18.38 -8.06
C ASN A 158 -17.81 17.34 -6.93
N ALA A 159 -18.20 16.09 -7.20
CA ALA A 159 -18.10 15.02 -6.22
C ALA A 159 -16.62 14.67 -5.97
N ARG A 160 -16.25 14.57 -4.68
CA ARG A 160 -14.88 14.26 -4.24
C ARG A 160 -14.89 13.25 -3.11
N ILE A 161 -13.83 12.45 -3.02
CA ILE A 161 -13.53 11.64 -1.84
C ILE A 161 -12.61 12.46 -0.96
N SER A 162 -13.05 12.75 0.25
CA SER A 162 -12.30 13.52 1.25
C SER A 162 -11.92 12.64 2.44
N PHE A 163 -10.72 12.87 2.98
CA PHE A 163 -10.16 12.13 4.10
C PHE A 163 -9.99 13.04 5.30
N VAL A 164 -10.34 12.54 6.49
CA VAL A 164 -10.21 13.27 7.77
C VAL A 164 -9.48 12.35 8.74
N ALA A 165 -8.26 12.74 9.12
CA ALA A 165 -7.57 12.06 10.22
C ALA A 165 -8.28 12.37 11.54
N ARG A 166 -8.33 11.38 12.44
CA ARG A 166 -8.71 11.61 13.83
C ARG A 166 -7.54 12.27 14.53
N GLU A 167 -7.76 13.40 15.17
CA GLU A 167 -6.75 14.00 16.03
C GLU A 167 -6.41 12.98 17.12
N VAL A 168 -5.13 12.63 17.22
CA VAL A 168 -4.62 11.88 18.35
C VAL A 168 -4.69 12.86 19.51
N GLY A 169 -5.66 12.68 20.43
CA GLY A 169 -5.75 13.48 21.63
C GLY A 169 -4.38 13.52 22.31
N ASP A 170 -3.94 14.71 22.68
CA ASP A 170 -2.69 14.91 23.39
C ASP A 170 -2.74 14.07 24.68
N PRO A 171 -1.86 13.06 24.86
CA PRO A 171 -1.85 12.25 26.07
C PRO A 171 -1.46 13.03 27.33
N THR A 172 -1.16 14.33 27.19
CA THR A 172 -0.83 15.25 28.29
C THR A 172 -1.99 16.18 28.69
N ALA A 173 -3.17 16.08 28.07
CA ALA A 173 -4.32 16.85 28.53
C ALA A 173 -4.78 16.33 29.91
N PRO A 174 -4.83 17.18 30.96
CA PRO A 174 -5.31 16.77 32.27
C PRO A 174 -6.79 16.39 32.18
N ASP A 175 -7.13 15.26 32.80
CA ASP A 175 -8.50 14.76 32.95
C ASP A 175 -9.37 15.88 33.57
N PRO A 176 -10.49 16.28 32.95
CA PRO A 176 -11.37 17.27 33.54
C PRO A 176 -12.04 16.68 34.80
N ALA A 177 -11.71 17.27 35.95
CA ALA A 177 -12.25 16.92 37.26
C ALA A 177 -13.77 17.21 37.37
#